data_80b8a32d2cda5a1fc029ffd6295060d7
#
_entry.id   80b8a32d2cda5a1fc029ffd6295060d7
#
_cell.length_a   1.000
_cell.length_b   1.000
_cell.length_c   1.000
_cell.angle_alpha   90.00
_cell.angle_beta   90.00
_cell.angle_gamma   90.00
#
_symmetry.space_group_name_H-M   'P 1'
#
loop_
_entity.id
_entity.type
_entity.pdbx_description
1 polymer ?
#
loop_
_entity_poly.entity_id
_entity_poly.type
_entity_poly.pdbx_seq_one_letter_code
_entity_poly.pdbx_strand_id
1 'polypeptide(L)'
;MQKPIKEQKMVLIILLSNLFIVFLGIGLIIPVMPSFMNMMHITGSTMGYLVAVFAFAQLIVSPFAGRWVDSIGRKKMIVFGLVIFGFSELIFGLGTNVSVLYISRILGGVSAAFIMPAVTAYVADITTIQDRSKAMGYVSAAISTGFIIGPGAGGFIADFGIRVPFFFAAVIAFLAAFSSVFILKEPLSKSELAANTQKSNFFKDLKKSTQPIYLIAFIIVFVLAFGLSAYETVFSLFSDHKFGFTPKDIATIITISSIFAVIVQILWFGKLVNKLGEKAVIQLCLIIGAVLAFVSTVMSGFIAVLLVTCFIFLAFDLLRPALTTFLSKTAGKQQGFVAGMNSTYTSLGTIFGPALGGILFDININFPFLFAGVVMIVGLGLTMIWKEKADGVVYDVSNNTD
;
A
#
# COMPACT_ATOMS: atom_id res chain seq x y z
N MET A 1 27.69 12.17 3.38
CA MET A 1 28.69 11.28 2.76
C MET A 1 28.10 9.90 2.60
N GLN A 2 27.98 9.43 1.37
CA GLN A 2 27.52 8.07 1.06
C GLN A 2 28.57 7.07 1.50
N LYS A 3 28.19 6.08 2.30
CA LYS A 3 29.05 5.03 2.80
C LYS A 3 28.49 3.65 2.46
N PRO A 4 29.35 2.60 2.41
CA PRO A 4 28.86 1.23 2.25
C PRO A 4 27.81 0.86 3.31
N ILE A 5 26.84 0.02 2.93
CA ILE A 5 25.75 -0.42 3.83
C ILE A 5 26.27 -0.96 5.15
N LYS A 6 27.44 -1.62 5.15
CA LYS A 6 28.05 -2.19 6.37
C LYS A 6 28.36 -1.13 7.42
N GLU A 7 28.77 0.07 7.00
CA GLU A 7 29.08 1.19 7.93
C GLU A 7 27.83 1.92 8.40
N GLN A 8 26.71 1.81 7.69
CA GLN A 8 25.44 2.47 7.99
C GLN A 8 24.42 1.52 8.65
N LYS A 9 24.85 0.32 9.04
CA LYS A 9 23.97 -0.78 9.46
C LYS A 9 22.98 -0.36 10.56
N MET A 10 23.42 0.36 11.58
CA MET A 10 22.56 0.76 12.70
C MET A 10 21.48 1.76 12.28
N VAL A 11 21.87 2.77 11.48
CA VAL A 11 20.92 3.76 10.94
C VAL A 11 19.91 3.09 10.03
N LEU A 12 20.36 2.19 9.16
CA LEU A 12 19.47 1.44 8.26
C LEU A 12 18.49 0.58 9.05
N ILE A 13 18.92 -0.13 10.10
CA ILE A 13 18.04 -0.92 10.97
C ILE A 13 16.93 -0.03 11.55
N ILE A 14 17.27 1.15 12.10
CA ILE A 14 16.25 2.06 12.67
C ILE A 14 15.26 2.54 11.60
N LEU A 15 15.75 2.91 10.40
CA LEU A 15 14.88 3.34 9.31
C LEU A 15 13.91 2.23 8.87
N LEU A 16 14.42 1.00 8.75
CA LEU A 16 13.62 -0.17 8.40
C LEU A 16 12.62 -0.54 9.51
N SER A 17 13.05 -0.44 10.78
CA SER A 17 12.17 -0.65 11.93
C SER A 17 11.04 0.38 11.98
N ASN A 18 11.30 1.64 11.64
CA ASN A 18 10.27 2.67 11.57
C ASN A 18 9.18 2.32 10.54
N LEU A 19 9.57 1.89 9.34
CA LEU A 19 8.62 1.43 8.33
C LEU A 19 7.88 0.17 8.78
N PHE A 20 8.61 -0.82 9.30
CA PHE A 20 8.00 -2.04 9.83
C PHE A 20 6.94 -1.72 10.88
N ILE A 21 7.23 -0.84 11.85
CA ILE A 21 6.30 -0.45 12.93
C ILE A 21 5.05 0.22 12.37
N VAL A 22 5.19 1.13 11.40
CA VAL A 22 4.04 1.81 10.80
C VAL A 22 3.15 0.83 10.05
N PHE A 23 3.73 -0.03 9.22
CA PHE A 23 2.95 -1.01 8.45
C PHE A 23 2.42 -2.16 9.31
N LEU A 24 3.12 -2.54 10.36
CA LEU A 24 2.61 -3.43 11.41
C LEU A 24 1.40 -2.80 12.10
N GLY A 25 1.48 -1.51 12.51
CA GLY A 25 0.38 -0.79 13.15
C GLY A 25 -0.87 -0.73 12.25
N ILE A 26 -0.71 -0.43 10.96
CA ILE A 26 -1.81 -0.48 9.99
C ILE A 26 -2.40 -1.90 9.90
N GLY A 27 -1.55 -2.91 9.85
CA GLY A 27 -1.96 -4.32 9.74
C GLY A 27 -2.69 -4.85 10.98
N LEU A 28 -2.27 -4.43 12.19
CA LEU A 28 -2.89 -4.82 13.47
C LEU A 28 -4.41 -4.58 13.50
N ILE A 29 -4.86 -3.55 12.82
CA ILE A 29 -6.24 -3.07 12.87
C ILE A 29 -7.17 -3.93 12.00
N ILE A 30 -6.67 -4.49 10.90
CA ILE A 30 -7.48 -5.14 9.86
C ILE A 30 -8.40 -6.24 10.45
N PRO A 31 -7.93 -7.24 11.20
CA PRO A 31 -8.78 -8.31 11.72
C PRO A 31 -9.69 -7.87 12.86
N VAL A 32 -9.36 -6.76 13.53
CA VAL A 32 -10.09 -6.26 14.71
C VAL A 32 -11.26 -5.36 14.30
N MET A 33 -11.19 -4.81 13.08
CA MET A 33 -12.12 -3.79 12.61
C MET A 33 -13.59 -4.25 12.66
N PRO A 34 -14.00 -5.47 12.28
CA PRO A 34 -15.40 -5.89 12.39
C PRO A 34 -15.92 -5.82 13.82
N SER A 35 -15.17 -6.38 14.78
CA SER A 35 -15.55 -6.36 16.19
C SER A 35 -15.60 -4.94 16.77
N PHE A 36 -14.68 -4.05 16.33
CA PHE A 36 -14.69 -2.65 16.68
C PHE A 36 -15.93 -1.92 16.12
N MET A 37 -16.28 -2.21 14.87
CA MET A 37 -17.47 -1.65 14.21
C MET A 37 -18.76 -2.10 14.90
N ASN A 38 -18.88 -3.39 15.23
CA ASN A 38 -20.02 -3.92 15.97
C ASN A 38 -20.16 -3.23 17.33
N MET A 39 -19.04 -3.01 18.04
CA MET A 39 -19.03 -2.28 19.32
C MET A 39 -19.47 -0.81 19.18
N MET A 40 -19.12 -0.17 18.07
CA MET A 40 -19.42 1.24 17.80
C MET A 40 -20.74 1.45 17.04
N HIS A 41 -21.43 0.38 16.63
CA HIS A 41 -22.63 0.40 15.80
C HIS A 41 -22.46 1.20 14.49
N ILE A 42 -21.31 1.02 13.80
CA ILE A 42 -21.01 1.70 12.53
C ILE A 42 -21.16 0.74 11.34
N THR A 43 -21.52 1.31 10.18
CA THR A 43 -21.82 0.56 8.95
C THR A 43 -20.57 0.26 8.11
N GLY A 44 -20.70 -0.65 7.14
CA GLY A 44 -19.64 -0.97 6.17
C GLY A 44 -19.23 0.24 5.34
N SER A 45 -20.19 1.09 4.95
CA SER A 45 -19.90 2.35 4.25
C SER A 45 -19.07 3.30 5.12
N THR A 46 -19.34 3.41 6.41
CA THR A 46 -18.54 4.23 7.33
C THR A 46 -17.09 3.71 7.38
N MET A 47 -16.90 2.39 7.45
CA MET A 47 -15.56 1.82 7.40
C MET A 47 -14.85 2.12 6.08
N GLY A 48 -15.53 1.91 4.96
CA GLY A 48 -14.99 2.22 3.64
C GLY A 48 -14.56 3.68 3.54
N TYR A 49 -15.37 4.62 4.07
CA TYR A 49 -15.01 6.03 4.12
C TYR A 49 -13.84 6.34 5.06
N LEU A 50 -13.71 5.66 6.20
CA LEU A 50 -12.56 5.82 7.09
C LEU A 50 -11.24 5.45 6.39
N VAL A 51 -11.23 4.38 5.60
CA VAL A 51 -10.06 3.98 4.80
C VAL A 51 -9.83 4.97 3.66
N ALA A 52 -10.90 5.38 2.97
CA ALA A 52 -10.83 6.35 1.87
C ALA A 52 -10.29 7.70 2.32
N VAL A 53 -10.72 8.21 3.48
CA VAL A 53 -10.26 9.49 4.05
C VAL A 53 -8.78 9.43 4.43
N PHE A 54 -8.30 8.31 4.96
CA PHE A 54 -6.86 8.10 5.20
C PHE A 54 -6.07 8.24 3.89
N ALA A 55 -6.46 7.50 2.84
CA ALA A 55 -5.78 7.52 1.54
C ALA A 55 -5.89 8.90 0.85
N PHE A 56 -7.03 9.58 1.00
CA PHE A 56 -7.24 10.93 0.47
C PHE A 56 -6.37 11.96 1.18
N ALA A 57 -6.29 11.93 2.50
CA ALA A 57 -5.39 12.80 3.26
C ALA A 57 -3.91 12.56 2.86
N GLN A 58 -3.51 11.30 2.72
CA GLN A 58 -2.19 10.94 2.23
C GLN A 58 -1.92 11.50 0.82
N LEU A 59 -2.85 11.35 -0.11
CA LEU A 59 -2.71 11.84 -1.49
C LEU A 59 -2.53 13.36 -1.53
N ILE A 60 -3.37 14.10 -0.81
CA ILE A 60 -3.30 15.57 -0.78
C ILE A 60 -1.99 16.06 -0.16
N VAL A 61 -1.56 15.44 0.94
CA VAL A 61 -0.39 15.90 1.71
C VAL A 61 0.93 15.47 1.06
N SER A 62 0.96 14.35 0.31
CA SER A 62 2.19 13.80 -0.28
C SER A 62 3.02 14.79 -1.10
N PRO A 63 2.47 15.67 -1.98
CA PRO A 63 3.27 16.65 -2.71
C PRO A 63 3.93 17.70 -1.83
N PHE A 64 3.29 18.04 -0.70
CA PHE A 64 3.84 18.97 0.29
C PHE A 64 4.89 18.26 1.16
N ALA A 65 4.58 17.04 1.57
CA ALA A 65 5.45 16.23 2.39
C ALA A 65 6.81 15.98 1.71
N GLY A 66 6.82 15.62 0.42
CA GLY A 66 8.07 15.48 -0.34
C GLY A 66 8.93 16.73 -0.31
N ARG A 67 8.32 17.91 -0.55
CA ARG A 67 9.04 19.19 -0.47
C ARG A 67 9.57 19.50 0.93
N TRP A 68 8.80 19.18 1.97
CA TRP A 68 9.24 19.41 3.35
C TRP A 68 10.34 18.43 3.76
N VAL A 69 10.30 17.20 3.29
CA VAL A 69 11.40 16.23 3.44
C VAL A 69 12.70 16.81 2.85
N ASP A 70 12.62 17.42 1.67
CA ASP A 70 13.78 18.00 1.00
C ASP A 70 14.29 19.29 1.62
N SER A 71 13.40 20.15 2.13
CA SER A 71 13.76 21.48 2.65
C SER A 71 14.02 21.51 4.16
N ILE A 72 13.26 20.75 4.96
CA ILE A 72 13.34 20.75 6.44
C ILE A 72 14.29 19.68 6.95
N GLY A 73 14.39 18.56 6.20
CA GLY A 73 15.28 17.44 6.50
C GLY A 73 14.55 16.13 6.77
N ARG A 74 15.27 15.03 6.48
CA ARG A 74 14.73 13.66 6.51
C ARG A 74 14.39 13.21 7.93
N LYS A 75 15.35 13.39 8.87
CA LYS A 75 15.18 13.02 10.29
C LYS A 75 13.94 13.66 10.90
N LYS A 76 13.80 14.99 10.72
CA LYS A 76 12.70 15.75 11.33
C LYS A 76 11.35 15.26 10.81
N MET A 77 11.25 14.98 9.52
CA MET A 77 10.00 14.51 8.89
C MET A 77 9.66 13.06 9.27
N ILE A 78 10.65 12.19 9.47
CA ILE A 78 10.44 10.84 10.01
C ILE A 78 9.87 10.93 11.44
N VAL A 79 10.51 11.69 12.32
CA VAL A 79 10.06 11.85 13.72
C VAL A 79 8.66 12.48 13.77
N PHE A 80 8.41 13.54 13.00
CA PHE A 80 7.11 14.19 12.90
C PHE A 80 6.02 13.21 12.45
N GLY A 81 6.29 12.43 11.38
CA GLY A 81 5.36 11.43 10.88
C GLY A 81 5.06 10.34 11.93
N LEU A 82 6.07 9.80 12.61
CA LEU A 82 5.89 8.77 13.65
C LEU A 82 5.09 9.28 14.85
N VAL A 83 5.32 10.52 15.28
CA VAL A 83 4.55 11.15 16.36
C VAL A 83 3.08 11.30 15.95
N ILE A 84 2.82 11.81 14.74
CA ILE A 84 1.44 11.94 14.23
C ILE A 84 0.79 10.55 14.11
N PHE A 85 1.52 9.52 13.65
CA PHE A 85 1.00 8.16 13.59
C PHE A 85 0.61 7.64 14.97
N GLY A 86 1.47 7.82 15.97
CA GLY A 86 1.17 7.46 17.36
C GLY A 86 -0.09 8.15 17.89
N PHE A 87 -0.25 9.46 17.65
CA PHE A 87 -1.47 10.18 18.02
C PHE A 87 -2.68 9.71 17.22
N SER A 88 -2.54 9.42 15.93
CA SER A 88 -3.61 8.85 15.12
C SER A 88 -4.14 7.57 15.75
N GLU A 89 -3.28 6.61 16.06
CA GLU A 89 -3.71 5.34 16.64
C GLU A 89 -4.26 5.48 18.06
N LEU A 90 -3.67 6.37 18.87
CA LEU A 90 -4.18 6.68 20.21
C LEU A 90 -5.60 7.27 20.15
N ILE A 91 -5.82 8.26 19.28
CA ILE A 91 -7.13 8.90 19.08
C ILE A 91 -8.15 7.88 18.56
N PHE A 92 -7.76 6.98 17.65
CA PHE A 92 -8.65 5.93 17.16
C PHE A 92 -9.05 4.98 18.29
N GLY A 93 -8.09 4.50 19.09
CA GLY A 93 -8.34 3.62 20.22
C GLY A 93 -9.21 4.26 21.32
N LEU A 94 -9.09 5.58 21.55
CA LEU A 94 -9.91 6.33 22.49
C LEU A 94 -11.27 6.75 21.89
N GLY A 95 -11.44 6.68 20.56
CA GLY A 95 -12.64 7.16 19.87
C GLY A 95 -13.93 6.53 20.40
N THR A 96 -14.91 7.38 20.68
CA THR A 96 -16.26 7.02 21.14
C THR A 96 -17.33 7.41 20.12
N ASN A 97 -16.98 8.16 19.11
CA ASN A 97 -17.87 8.55 18.02
C ASN A 97 -17.14 8.57 16.67
N VAL A 98 -17.90 8.51 15.60
CA VAL A 98 -17.40 8.41 14.23
C VAL A 98 -16.55 9.61 13.81
N SER A 99 -16.87 10.83 14.28
CA SER A 99 -16.10 12.03 13.94
C SER A 99 -14.67 11.97 14.45
N VAL A 100 -14.45 11.43 15.65
CA VAL A 100 -13.10 11.22 16.23
C VAL A 100 -12.32 10.20 15.40
N LEU A 101 -12.99 9.15 14.90
CA LEU A 101 -12.35 8.16 14.03
C LEU A 101 -11.91 8.79 12.70
N TYR A 102 -12.71 9.68 12.09
CA TYR A 102 -12.32 10.43 10.89
C TYR A 102 -11.10 11.32 11.14
N ILE A 103 -11.06 12.05 12.25
CA ILE A 103 -9.90 12.88 12.63
C ILE A 103 -8.64 12.01 12.73
N SER A 104 -8.75 10.87 13.41
CA SER A 104 -7.66 9.91 13.48
C SER A 104 -7.18 9.47 12.09
N ARG A 105 -8.09 9.07 11.20
CA ARG A 105 -7.74 8.63 9.84
C ARG A 105 -7.09 9.73 9.01
N ILE A 106 -7.52 10.99 9.14
CA ILE A 106 -6.85 12.14 8.51
C ILE A 106 -5.41 12.26 9.04
N LEU A 107 -5.21 12.22 10.36
CA LEU A 107 -3.87 12.27 10.95
C LEU A 107 -2.99 11.09 10.49
N GLY A 108 -3.54 9.89 10.43
CA GLY A 108 -2.83 8.71 9.92
C GLY A 108 -2.40 8.86 8.47
N GLY A 109 -3.27 9.39 7.60
CA GLY A 109 -2.94 9.69 6.20
C GLY A 109 -1.85 10.75 6.05
N VAL A 110 -1.92 11.82 6.85
CA VAL A 110 -0.86 12.85 6.95
C VAL A 110 0.46 12.21 7.36
N SER A 111 0.46 11.38 8.39
CA SER A 111 1.65 10.66 8.86
C SER A 111 2.28 9.82 7.75
N ALA A 112 1.48 8.99 7.07
CA ALA A 112 1.95 8.13 5.99
C ALA A 112 2.57 8.93 4.83
N ALA A 113 2.01 10.10 4.53
CA ALA A 113 2.54 11.01 3.51
C ALA A 113 3.97 11.50 3.84
N PHE A 114 4.34 11.62 5.11
CA PHE A 114 5.68 12.04 5.53
C PHE A 114 6.67 10.88 5.68
N ILE A 115 6.27 9.78 6.29
CA ILE A 115 7.19 8.70 6.68
C ILE A 115 7.80 8.03 5.46
N MET A 116 6.98 7.62 4.48
CA MET A 116 7.45 6.88 3.31
C MET A 116 8.51 7.64 2.50
N PRO A 117 8.26 8.89 2.03
CA PRO A 117 9.26 9.61 1.27
C PRO A 117 10.48 9.99 2.11
N ALA A 118 10.30 10.29 3.41
CA ALA A 118 11.41 10.66 4.28
C ALA A 118 12.36 9.49 4.52
N VAL A 119 11.86 8.28 4.76
CA VAL A 119 12.69 7.08 4.96
C VAL A 119 13.37 6.69 3.66
N THR A 120 12.67 6.66 2.53
CA THR A 120 13.25 6.29 1.23
C THR A 120 14.33 7.29 0.79
N ALA A 121 14.09 8.59 0.98
CA ALA A 121 15.09 9.62 0.71
C ALA A 121 16.31 9.48 1.64
N TYR A 122 16.09 9.26 2.94
CA TYR A 122 17.18 9.04 3.90
C TYR A 122 18.04 7.83 3.51
N VAL A 123 17.41 6.70 3.18
CA VAL A 123 18.12 5.49 2.71
C VAL A 123 18.94 5.79 1.44
N ALA A 124 18.37 6.53 0.50
CA ALA A 124 19.08 6.93 -0.73
C ALA A 124 20.28 7.84 -0.44
N ASP A 125 20.16 8.77 0.53
CA ASP A 125 21.21 9.72 0.88
C ASP A 125 22.41 9.06 1.56
N ILE A 126 22.17 8.00 2.37
CA ILE A 126 23.24 7.32 3.10
C ILE A 126 23.90 6.18 2.33
N THR A 127 23.30 5.68 1.25
CA THR A 127 23.80 4.51 0.48
C THR A 127 24.52 4.93 -0.79
N THR A 128 25.53 4.14 -1.19
CA THR A 128 26.19 4.27 -2.49
C THR A 128 25.23 3.89 -3.62
N ILE A 129 25.52 4.31 -4.86
CA ILE A 129 24.71 3.96 -6.03
C ILE A 129 24.64 2.43 -6.21
N GLN A 130 25.76 1.72 -5.98
CA GLN A 130 25.84 0.27 -6.09
C GLN A 130 24.99 -0.46 -5.05
N ASP A 131 24.94 0.06 -3.82
CA ASP A 131 24.19 -0.54 -2.71
C ASP A 131 22.72 -0.10 -2.62
N ARG A 132 22.34 0.96 -3.35
CA ARG A 132 21.00 1.56 -3.28
C ARG A 132 19.88 0.58 -3.60
N SER A 133 20.03 -0.20 -4.65
CA SER A 133 19.03 -1.21 -5.06
C SER A 133 18.80 -2.23 -3.95
N LYS A 134 19.87 -2.71 -3.32
CA LYS A 134 19.78 -3.65 -2.19
C LYS A 134 19.12 -3.03 -0.97
N ALA A 135 19.44 -1.77 -0.65
CA ALA A 135 18.85 -1.05 0.48
C ALA A 135 17.35 -0.81 0.26
N MET A 136 16.92 -0.46 -0.96
CA MET A 136 15.49 -0.34 -1.31
C MET A 136 14.76 -1.69 -1.25
N GLY A 137 15.45 -2.80 -1.56
CA GLY A 137 14.93 -4.14 -1.31
C GLY A 137 14.63 -4.39 0.17
N TYR A 138 15.49 -3.94 1.07
CA TYR A 138 15.24 -4.02 2.52
C TYR A 138 14.06 -3.13 2.95
N VAL A 139 13.91 -1.94 2.36
CA VAL A 139 12.73 -1.07 2.58
C VAL A 139 11.44 -1.82 2.22
N SER A 140 11.39 -2.42 1.04
CA SER A 140 10.23 -3.20 0.61
C SER A 140 9.97 -4.40 1.51
N ALA A 141 11.02 -5.11 1.94
CA ALA A 141 10.90 -6.23 2.86
C ALA A 141 10.35 -5.81 4.22
N ALA A 142 10.78 -4.67 4.78
CA ALA A 142 10.28 -4.15 6.05
C ALA A 142 8.77 -3.83 5.97
N ILE A 143 8.33 -3.20 4.88
CA ILE A 143 6.92 -2.91 4.60
C ILE A 143 6.09 -4.20 4.54
N SER A 144 6.51 -5.15 3.69
CA SER A 144 5.78 -6.41 3.50
C SER A 144 5.72 -7.23 4.80
N THR A 145 6.83 -7.29 5.54
CA THR A 145 6.88 -8.00 6.82
C THR A 145 5.93 -7.38 7.85
N GLY A 146 5.84 -6.04 7.90
CA GLY A 146 4.87 -5.34 8.73
C GLY A 146 3.43 -5.70 8.41
N PHE A 147 3.07 -5.70 7.12
CA PHE A 147 1.74 -6.11 6.67
C PHE A 147 1.42 -7.59 6.88
N ILE A 148 2.41 -8.48 6.90
CA ILE A 148 2.21 -9.91 7.16
C ILE A 148 2.03 -10.17 8.65
N ILE A 149 2.93 -9.62 9.49
CA ILE A 149 2.93 -9.86 10.94
C ILE A 149 1.80 -9.07 11.62
N GLY A 150 1.48 -7.88 11.09
CA GLY A 150 0.48 -6.98 11.68
C GLY A 150 -0.87 -7.66 11.93
N PRO A 151 -1.55 -8.19 10.91
CA PRO A 151 -2.84 -8.86 11.11
C PRO A 151 -2.74 -10.03 12.09
N GLY A 152 -1.71 -10.87 11.96
CA GLY A 152 -1.47 -11.97 12.90
C GLY A 152 -1.40 -11.48 14.35
N ALA A 153 -0.50 -10.53 14.62
CA ALA A 153 -0.35 -9.96 15.95
C ALA A 153 -1.64 -9.26 16.43
N GLY A 154 -2.33 -8.54 15.54
CA GLY A 154 -3.57 -7.82 15.85
C GLY A 154 -4.69 -8.73 16.35
N GLY A 155 -4.90 -9.86 15.68
CA GLY A 155 -5.92 -10.83 16.09
C GLY A 155 -5.65 -11.44 17.46
N PHE A 156 -4.38 -11.74 17.78
CA PHE A 156 -4.00 -12.26 19.09
C PHE A 156 -4.01 -11.19 20.20
N ILE A 157 -3.58 -9.96 19.88
CA ILE A 157 -3.60 -8.84 20.85
C ILE A 157 -5.06 -8.44 21.18
N ALA A 158 -5.99 -8.61 20.25
CA ALA A 158 -7.40 -8.33 20.47
C ALA A 158 -8.05 -9.19 21.58
N ASP A 159 -7.48 -10.33 21.92
CA ASP A 159 -7.93 -11.15 23.05
C ASP A 159 -7.83 -10.41 24.41
N PHE A 160 -6.91 -9.42 24.51
CA PHE A 160 -6.78 -8.54 25.68
C PHE A 160 -7.75 -7.35 25.67
N GLY A 161 -8.52 -7.20 24.59
CA GLY A 161 -9.51 -6.15 24.38
C GLY A 161 -9.45 -5.56 22.99
N ILE A 162 -10.62 -5.28 22.39
CA ILE A 162 -10.77 -4.81 21.01
C ILE A 162 -9.99 -3.50 20.74
N ARG A 163 -9.77 -2.68 21.75
CA ARG A 163 -9.04 -1.40 21.64
C ARG A 163 -7.53 -1.54 21.85
N VAL A 164 -7.06 -2.66 22.40
CA VAL A 164 -5.64 -2.85 22.74
C VAL A 164 -4.71 -2.79 21.54
N PRO A 165 -5.04 -3.34 20.35
CA PRO A 165 -4.17 -3.23 19.17
C PRO A 165 -3.86 -1.78 18.77
N PHE A 166 -4.82 -0.85 18.91
CA PHE A 166 -4.61 0.57 18.61
C PHE A 166 -3.63 1.21 19.62
N PHE A 167 -3.81 0.94 20.91
CA PHE A 167 -2.90 1.45 21.94
C PHE A 167 -1.49 0.87 21.79
N PHE A 168 -1.39 -0.41 21.45
CA PHE A 168 -0.11 -1.05 21.18
C PHE A 168 0.59 -0.38 19.99
N ALA A 169 -0.12 -0.14 18.86
CA ALA A 169 0.42 0.57 17.71
C ALA A 169 0.88 1.99 18.08
N ALA A 170 0.10 2.72 18.89
CA ALA A 170 0.49 4.05 19.37
C ALA A 170 1.77 4.02 20.19
N VAL A 171 1.88 3.11 21.14
CA VAL A 171 3.07 2.98 22.02
C VAL A 171 4.32 2.68 21.21
N ILE A 172 4.27 1.68 20.30
CA ILE A 172 5.44 1.33 19.48
C ILE A 172 5.84 2.45 18.53
N ALA A 173 4.87 3.23 18.02
CA ALA A 173 5.12 4.39 17.17
C ALA A 173 5.82 5.51 17.95
N PHE A 174 5.40 5.80 19.19
CA PHE A 174 6.10 6.77 20.04
C PHE A 174 7.50 6.31 20.44
N LEU A 175 7.70 5.03 20.72
CA LEU A 175 9.03 4.45 20.97
C LEU A 175 9.93 4.55 19.73
N ALA A 176 9.38 4.31 18.52
CA ALA A 176 10.09 4.49 17.27
C ALA A 176 10.46 5.96 17.02
N ALA A 177 9.55 6.91 17.31
CA ALA A 177 9.84 8.34 17.24
C ALA A 177 10.94 8.73 18.22
N PHE A 178 10.85 8.29 19.46
CA PHE A 178 11.85 8.54 20.50
C PHE A 178 13.23 8.01 20.09
N SER A 179 13.33 6.75 19.68
CA SER A 179 14.60 6.17 19.23
C SER A 179 15.17 6.91 18.03
N SER A 180 14.32 7.36 17.10
CA SER A 180 14.73 8.14 15.92
C SER A 180 15.30 9.51 16.28
N VAL A 181 14.78 10.17 17.33
CA VAL A 181 15.32 11.45 17.82
C VAL A 181 16.76 11.30 18.27
N PHE A 182 17.10 10.22 18.98
CA PHE A 182 18.45 10.06 19.56
C PHE A 182 19.45 9.41 18.61
N ILE A 183 19.01 8.45 17.77
CA ILE A 183 19.91 7.64 16.96
C ILE A 183 20.11 8.23 15.57
N LEU A 184 19.07 8.77 14.92
CA LEU A 184 19.20 9.33 13.59
C LEU A 184 19.90 10.69 13.65
N LYS A 185 20.76 10.93 12.64
CA LYS A 185 21.38 12.23 12.37
C LYS A 185 20.88 12.73 11.02
N GLU A 186 20.72 14.04 10.84
CA GLU A 186 20.36 14.56 9.52
C GLU A 186 21.44 14.22 8.49
N PRO A 187 21.11 13.53 7.39
CA PRO A 187 22.12 13.08 6.42
C PRO A 187 22.64 14.22 5.55
N LEU A 188 21.86 15.29 5.36
CA LEU A 188 22.21 16.42 4.50
C LEU A 188 22.53 17.66 5.32
N SER A 189 23.46 18.47 4.82
CA SER A 189 23.77 19.79 5.37
C SER A 189 22.67 20.81 5.02
N LYS A 190 22.59 21.91 5.74
CA LYS A 190 21.62 22.97 5.48
C LYS A 190 21.72 23.56 4.04
N SER A 191 22.91 23.61 3.48
CA SER A 191 23.14 24.08 2.11
C SER A 191 22.64 23.10 1.05
N GLU A 192 22.80 21.80 1.28
CA GLU A 192 22.28 20.74 0.40
C GLU A 192 20.75 20.69 0.42
N LEU A 193 20.12 20.87 1.59
CA LEU A 193 18.66 20.97 1.71
C LEU A 193 18.08 22.14 0.92
N ALA A 194 18.76 23.29 0.92
CA ALA A 194 18.31 24.49 0.17
C ALA A 194 18.41 24.32 -1.36
N ALA A 195 19.36 23.49 -1.84
CA ALA A 195 19.62 23.28 -3.26
C ALA A 195 18.65 22.27 -3.92
N ASN A 196 17.98 21.41 -3.15
CA ASN A 196 17.24 20.26 -3.66
C ASN A 196 15.78 20.53 -4.08
N THR A 197 15.36 21.79 -4.25
CA THR A 197 13.97 22.14 -4.58
C THR A 197 13.66 21.90 -6.06
N GLN A 198 13.35 20.69 -6.47
CA GLN A 198 12.85 20.40 -7.82
C GLN A 198 11.37 20.82 -7.96
N LYS A 199 11.09 21.60 -8.99
CA LYS A 199 9.70 21.97 -9.39
C LYS A 199 9.12 20.86 -10.28
N SER A 200 8.44 19.87 -9.72
CA SER A 200 7.57 18.99 -10.49
C SER A 200 6.24 19.69 -10.77
N ASN A 201 5.76 19.61 -12.00
CA ASN A 201 4.46 20.18 -12.38
C ASN A 201 3.43 19.03 -12.48
N PHE A 202 2.79 18.71 -11.36
CA PHE A 202 1.81 17.62 -11.23
C PHE A 202 0.73 17.63 -12.32
N PHE A 203 0.18 18.81 -12.67
CA PHE A 203 -0.87 18.90 -13.70
C PHE A 203 -0.35 18.56 -15.11
N LYS A 204 0.90 18.91 -15.42
CA LYS A 204 1.54 18.53 -16.69
C LYS A 204 1.74 17.01 -16.75
N ASP A 205 2.16 16.40 -15.65
CA ASP A 205 2.36 14.96 -15.56
C ASP A 205 1.03 14.22 -15.64
N LEU A 206 -0.02 14.72 -14.98
CA LEU A 206 -1.36 14.16 -15.08
C LEU A 206 -1.91 14.21 -16.51
N LYS A 207 -1.77 15.34 -17.21
CA LYS A 207 -2.15 15.45 -18.62
C LYS A 207 -1.35 14.50 -19.52
N LYS A 208 -0.07 14.26 -19.21
CA LYS A 208 0.77 13.32 -19.95
C LYS A 208 0.36 11.86 -19.71
N SER A 209 -0.12 11.51 -18.53
CA SER A 209 -0.58 10.17 -18.20
C SER A 209 -1.79 9.72 -19.02
N THR A 210 -2.57 10.66 -19.59
CA THR A 210 -3.71 10.36 -20.46
C THR A 210 -3.31 9.98 -21.90
N GLN A 211 -2.02 10.01 -22.25
CA GLN A 211 -1.56 9.53 -23.55
C GLN A 211 -1.80 8.03 -23.70
N PRO A 212 -2.21 7.56 -24.91
CA PRO A 212 -2.60 6.15 -25.11
C PRO A 212 -1.56 5.12 -24.67
N ILE A 213 -0.28 5.46 -24.74
CA ILE A 213 0.83 4.57 -24.38
C ILE A 213 0.86 4.27 -22.86
N TYR A 214 0.44 5.23 -22.03
CA TYR A 214 0.46 5.13 -20.57
C TYR A 214 -0.92 4.86 -19.98
N LEU A 215 -1.98 5.36 -20.63
CA LEU A 215 -3.34 5.39 -20.08
C LEU A 215 -3.83 4.01 -19.69
N ILE A 216 -3.72 3.02 -20.58
CA ILE A 216 -4.19 1.65 -20.30
C ILE A 216 -3.44 1.06 -19.11
N ALA A 217 -2.11 1.21 -19.06
CA ALA A 217 -1.31 0.70 -17.97
C ALA A 217 -1.70 1.34 -16.63
N PHE A 218 -1.90 2.66 -16.58
CA PHE A 218 -2.32 3.36 -15.36
C PHE A 218 -3.76 3.04 -14.95
N ILE A 219 -4.68 2.80 -15.92
CA ILE A 219 -6.02 2.31 -15.60
C ILE A 219 -5.94 0.91 -14.97
N ILE A 220 -5.05 0.02 -15.44
CA ILE A 220 -4.86 -1.30 -14.83
C ILE A 220 -4.26 -1.16 -13.42
N VAL A 221 -3.35 -0.21 -13.18
CA VAL A 221 -2.86 0.11 -11.83
C VAL A 221 -4.00 0.56 -10.92
N PHE A 222 -4.87 1.44 -11.42
CA PHE A 222 -6.07 1.85 -10.69
C PHE A 222 -6.99 0.66 -10.38
N VAL A 223 -7.31 -0.17 -11.38
CA VAL A 223 -8.14 -1.38 -11.22
C VAL A 223 -7.57 -2.33 -10.17
N LEU A 224 -6.25 -2.58 -10.22
CA LEU A 224 -5.56 -3.39 -9.22
C LEU A 224 -5.70 -2.81 -7.81
N ALA A 225 -5.34 -1.54 -7.64
CA ALA A 225 -5.38 -0.89 -6.35
C ALA A 225 -6.80 -0.77 -5.80
N PHE A 226 -7.77 -0.50 -6.68
CA PHE A 226 -9.20 -0.48 -6.37
C PHE A 226 -9.68 -1.85 -5.88
N GLY A 227 -9.42 -2.91 -6.66
CA GLY A 227 -9.87 -4.26 -6.35
C GLY A 227 -9.25 -4.80 -5.06
N LEU A 228 -7.93 -4.62 -4.90
CA LEU A 228 -7.21 -5.06 -3.70
C LEU A 228 -7.72 -4.32 -2.45
N SER A 229 -7.79 -2.99 -2.48
CA SER A 229 -8.22 -2.21 -1.31
C SER A 229 -9.70 -2.43 -0.95
N ALA A 230 -10.56 -2.62 -1.97
CA ALA A 230 -11.95 -3.00 -1.73
C ALA A 230 -12.03 -4.38 -1.06
N TYR A 231 -11.29 -5.36 -1.59
CA TYR A 231 -11.25 -6.71 -1.03
C TYR A 231 -10.73 -6.71 0.41
N GLU A 232 -9.57 -6.11 0.67
CA GLU A 232 -8.95 -6.07 2.00
C GLU A 232 -9.86 -5.40 3.04
N THR A 233 -10.52 -4.30 2.65
CA THR A 233 -11.42 -3.56 3.54
C THR A 233 -12.66 -4.37 3.90
N VAL A 234 -13.27 -5.06 2.91
CA VAL A 234 -14.54 -5.75 3.10
C VAL A 234 -14.35 -7.20 3.55
N PHE A 235 -13.20 -7.82 3.28
CA PHE A 235 -12.93 -9.22 3.60
C PHE A 235 -13.14 -9.55 5.08
N SER A 236 -12.62 -8.73 5.97
CA SER A 236 -12.78 -8.94 7.42
C SER A 236 -14.24 -8.80 7.85
N LEU A 237 -14.97 -7.81 7.34
CA LEU A 237 -16.40 -7.64 7.58
C LEU A 237 -17.23 -8.81 7.05
N PHE A 238 -16.94 -9.22 5.83
CA PHE A 238 -17.60 -10.35 5.18
C PHE A 238 -17.40 -11.65 5.96
N SER A 239 -16.18 -11.88 6.44
CA SER A 239 -15.81 -13.06 7.20
C SER A 239 -16.52 -13.12 8.57
N ASP A 240 -16.64 -11.98 9.25
CA ASP A 240 -17.40 -11.85 10.49
C ASP A 240 -18.90 -12.07 10.25
N HIS A 241 -19.51 -11.31 9.32
CA HIS A 241 -20.97 -11.32 9.11
C HIS A 241 -21.48 -12.63 8.48
N LYS A 242 -20.73 -13.23 7.55
CA LYS A 242 -21.17 -14.42 6.82
C LYS A 242 -20.86 -15.70 7.56
N PHE A 243 -19.72 -15.78 8.23
CA PHE A 243 -19.21 -17.01 8.83
C PHE A 243 -19.10 -16.96 10.36
N GLY A 244 -19.25 -15.77 10.97
CA GLY A 244 -19.04 -15.57 12.41
C GLY A 244 -17.58 -15.72 12.83
N PHE A 245 -16.63 -15.42 11.95
CA PHE A 245 -15.20 -15.56 12.24
C PHE A 245 -14.74 -14.53 13.26
N THR A 246 -13.99 -15.00 14.24
CA THR A 246 -13.35 -14.15 15.24
C THR A 246 -12.19 -13.33 14.63
N PRO A 247 -11.73 -12.25 15.28
CA PRO A 247 -10.52 -11.54 14.87
C PRO A 247 -9.31 -12.45 14.68
N LYS A 248 -9.21 -13.51 15.49
CA LYS A 248 -8.12 -14.50 15.43
C LYS A 248 -8.22 -15.40 14.20
N ASP A 249 -9.43 -15.80 13.81
CA ASP A 249 -9.66 -16.58 12.59
C ASP A 249 -9.30 -15.74 11.36
N ILE A 250 -9.76 -14.50 11.30
CA ILE A 250 -9.46 -13.55 10.23
C ILE A 250 -7.95 -13.28 10.15
N ALA A 251 -7.31 -13.04 11.29
CA ALA A 251 -5.86 -12.84 11.38
C ALA A 251 -5.08 -14.05 10.86
N THR A 252 -5.51 -15.25 11.22
CA THR A 252 -4.89 -16.51 10.78
C THR A 252 -4.99 -16.67 9.27
N ILE A 253 -6.18 -16.42 8.69
CA ILE A 253 -6.39 -16.51 7.23
C ILE A 253 -5.50 -15.48 6.50
N ILE A 254 -5.51 -14.22 6.91
CA ILE A 254 -4.72 -13.17 6.26
C ILE A 254 -3.22 -13.47 6.35
N THR A 255 -2.73 -13.86 7.52
CA THR A 255 -1.31 -14.13 7.74
C THR A 255 -0.82 -15.33 6.93
N ILE A 256 -1.54 -16.46 6.94
CA ILE A 256 -1.18 -17.63 6.16
C ILE A 256 -1.21 -17.32 4.67
N SER A 257 -2.25 -16.60 4.20
CA SER A 257 -2.40 -16.22 2.80
C SER A 257 -1.28 -15.30 2.33
N SER A 258 -0.89 -14.32 3.15
CA SER A 258 0.21 -13.40 2.84
C SER A 258 1.56 -14.11 2.80
N ILE A 259 1.84 -15.00 3.75
CA ILE A 259 3.08 -15.81 3.76
C ILE A 259 3.13 -16.70 2.51
N PHE A 260 2.04 -17.38 2.18
CA PHE A 260 1.93 -18.21 0.98
C PHE A 260 2.21 -17.40 -0.29
N ALA A 261 1.55 -16.25 -0.44
CA ALA A 261 1.71 -15.39 -1.61
C ALA A 261 3.16 -14.89 -1.77
N VAL A 262 3.81 -14.46 -0.68
CA VAL A 262 5.21 -13.99 -0.70
C VAL A 262 6.18 -15.11 -1.05
N ILE A 263 6.00 -16.32 -0.50
CA ILE A 263 6.85 -17.47 -0.82
C ILE A 263 6.74 -17.79 -2.31
N VAL A 264 5.53 -17.88 -2.85
CA VAL A 264 5.31 -18.17 -4.27
C VAL A 264 5.86 -17.05 -5.15
N GLN A 265 5.67 -15.78 -4.76
CA GLN A 265 6.20 -14.63 -5.47
C GLN A 265 7.73 -14.69 -5.57
N ILE A 266 8.43 -14.93 -4.47
CA ILE A 266 9.90 -15.00 -4.46
C ILE A 266 10.42 -16.14 -5.31
N LEU A 267 9.81 -17.32 -5.25
CA LEU A 267 10.31 -18.52 -5.90
C LEU A 267 9.97 -18.58 -7.40
N TRP A 268 8.80 -18.03 -7.79
CA TRP A 268 8.22 -18.35 -9.08
C TRP A 268 7.96 -17.13 -9.96
N PHE A 269 7.85 -15.90 -9.42
CA PHE A 269 7.55 -14.69 -10.20
C PHE A 269 8.52 -14.50 -11.38
N GLY A 270 9.83 -14.57 -11.13
CA GLY A 270 10.84 -14.41 -12.18
C GLY A 270 10.73 -15.46 -13.27
N LYS A 271 10.46 -16.73 -12.89
CA LYS A 271 10.28 -17.83 -13.86
C LYS A 271 9.02 -17.64 -14.70
N LEU A 272 7.93 -17.19 -14.07
CA LEU A 272 6.66 -16.91 -14.75
C LEU A 272 6.80 -15.78 -15.76
N VAL A 273 7.39 -14.66 -15.35
CA VAL A 273 7.60 -13.50 -16.23
C VAL A 273 8.55 -13.84 -17.38
N ASN A 274 9.64 -14.57 -17.12
CA ASN A 274 10.58 -14.98 -18.16
C ASN A 274 9.96 -15.95 -19.18
N LYS A 275 9.01 -16.81 -18.75
CA LYS A 275 8.38 -17.79 -19.62
C LYS A 275 7.17 -17.26 -20.39
N LEU A 276 6.34 -16.45 -19.74
CA LEU A 276 5.05 -16.00 -20.27
C LEU A 276 5.06 -14.53 -20.73
N GLY A 277 6.01 -13.72 -20.26
CA GLY A 277 6.00 -12.27 -20.39
C GLY A 277 5.11 -11.58 -19.36
N GLU A 278 5.34 -10.29 -19.12
CA GLU A 278 4.61 -9.51 -18.11
C GLU A 278 3.12 -9.43 -18.39
N LYS A 279 2.74 -9.22 -19.66
CA LYS A 279 1.33 -9.07 -20.08
C LYS A 279 0.53 -10.33 -19.81
N ALA A 280 1.05 -11.51 -20.15
CA ALA A 280 0.38 -12.78 -19.90
C ALA A 280 0.24 -13.07 -18.39
N VAL A 281 1.25 -12.71 -17.58
CA VAL A 281 1.16 -12.82 -16.12
C VAL A 281 0.08 -11.88 -15.58
N ILE A 282 -0.01 -10.64 -16.06
CA ILE A 282 -1.07 -9.69 -15.70
C ILE A 282 -2.45 -10.28 -16.03
N GLN A 283 -2.64 -10.80 -17.25
CA GLN A 283 -3.90 -11.41 -17.68
C GLN A 283 -4.28 -12.62 -16.84
N LEU A 284 -3.33 -13.51 -16.57
CA LEU A 284 -3.54 -14.69 -15.72
C LEU A 284 -4.00 -14.30 -14.31
N CYS A 285 -3.34 -13.32 -13.70
CA CYS A 285 -3.70 -12.83 -12.36
C CYS A 285 -5.08 -12.18 -12.34
N LEU A 286 -5.45 -11.41 -13.37
CA LEU A 286 -6.79 -10.81 -13.48
C LEU A 286 -7.88 -11.88 -13.65
N ILE A 287 -7.63 -12.96 -14.43
CA ILE A 287 -8.55 -14.09 -14.58
C ILE A 287 -8.73 -14.81 -13.24
N ILE A 288 -7.63 -15.19 -12.59
CA ILE A 288 -7.67 -15.89 -11.29
C ILE A 288 -8.38 -15.03 -10.25
N GLY A 289 -8.03 -13.73 -10.15
CA GLY A 289 -8.67 -12.81 -9.23
C GLY A 289 -10.16 -12.65 -9.48
N ALA A 290 -10.59 -12.51 -10.73
CA ALA A 290 -12.01 -12.41 -11.10
C ALA A 290 -12.80 -13.68 -10.73
N VAL A 291 -12.31 -14.87 -11.13
CA VAL A 291 -12.95 -16.14 -10.82
C VAL A 291 -13.08 -16.35 -9.32
N LEU A 292 -11.99 -16.11 -8.57
CA LEU A 292 -11.98 -16.29 -7.12
C LEU A 292 -12.83 -15.26 -6.38
N ALA A 293 -12.95 -14.03 -6.89
CA ALA A 293 -13.89 -13.05 -6.37
C ALA A 293 -15.35 -13.56 -6.46
N PHE A 294 -15.75 -14.18 -7.56
CA PHE A 294 -17.07 -14.84 -7.67
C PHE A 294 -17.18 -16.05 -6.75
N VAL A 295 -16.16 -16.91 -6.67
CA VAL A 295 -16.13 -18.07 -5.77
C VAL A 295 -16.27 -17.64 -4.30
N SER A 296 -15.73 -16.47 -3.91
CA SER A 296 -15.86 -15.92 -2.56
C SER A 296 -17.33 -15.75 -2.12
N THR A 297 -18.25 -15.53 -3.06
CA THR A 297 -19.67 -15.35 -2.74
C THR A 297 -20.39 -16.64 -2.39
N VAL A 298 -19.89 -17.79 -2.81
CA VAL A 298 -20.53 -19.11 -2.63
C VAL A 298 -19.74 -20.04 -1.71
N MET A 299 -18.50 -19.69 -1.35
CA MET A 299 -17.69 -20.49 -0.44
C MET A 299 -18.30 -20.56 0.96
N SER A 300 -17.96 -21.63 1.70
CA SER A 300 -18.37 -21.84 3.09
C SER A 300 -17.29 -22.61 3.87
N GLY A 301 -17.20 -22.30 5.16
CA GLY A 301 -16.26 -22.94 6.08
C GLY A 301 -14.83 -22.37 5.99
N PHE A 302 -14.08 -22.54 7.10
CA PHE A 302 -12.77 -21.93 7.31
C PHE A 302 -11.73 -22.31 6.23
N ILE A 303 -11.64 -23.61 5.89
CA ILE A 303 -10.64 -24.08 4.91
C ILE A 303 -10.90 -23.56 3.52
N ALA A 304 -12.17 -23.49 3.07
CA ALA A 304 -12.50 -22.93 1.76
C ALA A 304 -12.15 -21.44 1.68
N VAL A 305 -12.48 -20.67 2.73
CA VAL A 305 -12.13 -19.24 2.83
C VAL A 305 -10.62 -19.07 2.82
N LEU A 306 -9.87 -19.86 3.58
CA LEU A 306 -8.40 -19.83 3.62
C LEU A 306 -7.81 -20.08 2.23
N LEU A 307 -8.23 -21.15 1.55
CA LEU A 307 -7.68 -21.50 0.22
C LEU A 307 -7.99 -20.43 -0.82
N VAL A 308 -9.23 -19.96 -0.88
CA VAL A 308 -9.63 -18.89 -1.83
C VAL A 308 -8.83 -17.62 -1.56
N THR A 309 -8.67 -17.22 -0.30
CA THR A 309 -7.89 -16.02 0.08
C THR A 309 -6.42 -16.17 -0.26
N CYS A 310 -5.81 -17.36 -0.07
CA CYS A 310 -4.42 -17.64 -0.47
C CYS A 310 -4.19 -17.33 -1.96
N PHE A 311 -5.08 -17.81 -2.81
CA PHE A 311 -4.92 -17.61 -4.26
C PHE A 311 -5.31 -16.20 -4.72
N ILE A 312 -6.25 -15.53 -4.03
CA ILE A 312 -6.57 -14.12 -4.30
C ILE A 312 -5.35 -13.24 -3.97
N PHE A 313 -4.75 -13.39 -2.78
CA PHE A 313 -3.56 -12.63 -2.39
C PHE A 313 -2.39 -12.92 -3.34
N LEU A 314 -2.19 -14.19 -3.69
CA LEU A 314 -1.18 -14.56 -4.69
C LEU A 314 -1.40 -13.84 -6.03
N ALA A 315 -2.64 -13.78 -6.54
CA ALA A 315 -2.94 -13.10 -7.78
C ALA A 315 -2.61 -11.60 -7.68
N PHE A 316 -2.99 -10.91 -6.60
CA PHE A 316 -2.67 -9.50 -6.40
C PHE A 316 -1.17 -9.25 -6.22
N ASP A 317 -0.48 -10.09 -5.46
CA ASP A 317 0.95 -9.95 -5.17
C ASP A 317 1.83 -10.24 -6.39
N LEU A 318 1.40 -11.07 -7.33
CA LEU A 318 2.07 -11.26 -8.63
C LEU A 318 1.74 -10.16 -9.63
N LEU A 319 0.51 -9.63 -9.61
CA LEU A 319 0.04 -8.60 -10.52
C LEU A 319 0.79 -7.28 -10.32
N ARG A 320 1.02 -6.88 -9.06
CA ARG A 320 1.70 -5.62 -8.71
C ARG A 320 3.11 -5.51 -9.31
N PRO A 321 4.05 -6.44 -9.08
CA PRO A 321 5.39 -6.35 -9.66
C PRO A 321 5.38 -6.56 -11.18
N ALA A 322 4.44 -7.34 -11.75
CA ALA A 322 4.32 -7.47 -13.20
C ALA A 322 3.98 -6.13 -13.86
N LEU A 323 3.00 -5.39 -13.30
CA LEU A 323 2.66 -4.04 -13.76
C LEU A 323 3.82 -3.04 -13.58
N THR A 324 4.48 -3.06 -12.43
CA THR A 324 5.60 -2.16 -12.15
C THR A 324 6.77 -2.42 -13.10
N THR A 325 7.08 -3.68 -13.37
CA THR A 325 8.13 -4.07 -14.34
C THR A 325 7.77 -3.62 -15.75
N PHE A 326 6.53 -3.86 -16.18
CA PHE A 326 6.06 -3.42 -17.48
C PHE A 326 6.13 -1.89 -17.63
N LEU A 327 5.61 -1.14 -16.65
CA LEU A 327 5.66 0.33 -16.63
C LEU A 327 7.09 0.86 -16.65
N SER A 328 8.00 0.24 -15.90
CA SER A 328 9.41 0.62 -15.88
C SER A 328 10.09 0.40 -17.24
N LYS A 329 9.80 -0.70 -17.94
CA LYS A 329 10.29 -0.95 -19.31
C LYS A 329 9.76 0.10 -20.30
N THR A 330 8.47 0.45 -20.19
CA THR A 330 7.83 1.46 -21.05
C THR A 330 8.33 2.88 -20.77
N ALA A 331 8.74 3.17 -19.53
CA ALA A 331 9.16 4.50 -19.09
C ALA A 331 10.45 5.01 -19.75
N GLY A 332 11.39 4.13 -20.12
CA GLY A 332 12.69 4.52 -20.65
C GLY A 332 13.40 5.54 -19.73
N LYS A 333 13.64 6.74 -20.23
CA LYS A 333 14.25 7.85 -19.46
C LYS A 333 13.30 8.56 -18.50
N GLN A 334 12.00 8.23 -18.50
CA GLN A 334 10.94 8.95 -17.77
C GLN A 334 10.51 8.21 -16.48
N GLN A 335 11.41 7.53 -15.80
CA GLN A 335 11.12 6.71 -14.62
C GLN A 335 10.44 7.50 -13.50
N GLY A 336 10.85 8.74 -13.24
CA GLY A 336 10.24 9.59 -12.22
C GLY A 336 8.78 9.93 -12.52
N PHE A 337 8.45 10.27 -13.76
CA PHE A 337 7.07 10.50 -14.21
C PHE A 337 6.21 9.24 -14.01
N VAL A 338 6.69 8.10 -14.48
CA VAL A 338 5.93 6.84 -14.40
C VAL A 338 5.73 6.40 -12.94
N ALA A 339 6.76 6.52 -12.09
CA ALA A 339 6.63 6.22 -10.66
C ALA A 339 5.63 7.15 -9.96
N GLY A 340 5.66 8.45 -10.24
CA GLY A 340 4.72 9.43 -9.69
C GLY A 340 3.28 9.14 -10.11
N MET A 341 3.04 8.85 -11.39
CA MET A 341 1.70 8.53 -11.88
C MET A 341 1.22 7.17 -11.36
N ASN A 342 2.08 6.15 -11.30
CA ASN A 342 1.75 4.87 -10.66
C ASN A 342 1.26 5.08 -9.21
N SER A 343 1.96 5.90 -8.43
CA SER A 343 1.53 6.26 -7.07
C SER A 343 0.18 6.98 -7.05
N THR A 344 -0.05 7.92 -7.97
CA THR A 344 -1.31 8.68 -8.07
C THR A 344 -2.50 7.75 -8.38
N TYR A 345 -2.38 6.90 -9.40
CA TYR A 345 -3.46 5.96 -9.77
C TYR A 345 -3.68 4.89 -8.70
N THR A 346 -2.62 4.43 -8.02
CA THR A 346 -2.74 3.56 -6.84
C THR A 346 -3.53 4.27 -5.74
N SER A 347 -3.21 5.51 -5.40
CA SER A 347 -3.92 6.28 -4.38
C SER A 347 -5.39 6.49 -4.73
N LEU A 348 -5.72 6.77 -6.00
CA LEU A 348 -7.11 6.85 -6.45
C LEU A 348 -7.84 5.51 -6.24
N GLY A 349 -7.20 4.39 -6.58
CA GLY A 349 -7.76 3.06 -6.33
C GLY A 349 -8.03 2.80 -4.85
N THR A 350 -7.08 3.14 -3.98
CA THR A 350 -7.22 2.98 -2.53
C THR A 350 -8.23 3.95 -1.88
N ILE A 351 -8.60 5.03 -2.55
CA ILE A 351 -9.69 5.92 -2.11
C ILE A 351 -11.07 5.35 -2.52
N PHE A 352 -11.22 5.03 -3.80
CA PHE A 352 -12.53 4.65 -4.34
C PHE A 352 -12.89 3.18 -4.03
N GLY A 353 -11.90 2.28 -3.93
CA GLY A 353 -12.12 0.87 -3.64
C GLY A 353 -12.86 0.64 -2.31
N PRO A 354 -12.31 1.06 -1.18
CA PRO A 354 -12.95 0.93 0.12
C PRO A 354 -14.29 1.67 0.23
N ALA A 355 -14.36 2.88 -0.33
CA ALA A 355 -15.59 3.69 -0.28
C ALA A 355 -16.75 2.97 -0.98
N LEU A 356 -16.55 2.50 -2.21
CA LEU A 356 -17.55 1.76 -2.96
C LEU A 356 -17.76 0.36 -2.37
N GLY A 357 -16.69 -0.32 -1.94
CA GLY A 357 -16.79 -1.62 -1.29
C GLY A 357 -17.66 -1.59 -0.05
N GLY A 358 -17.52 -0.59 0.80
CA GLY A 358 -18.35 -0.41 2.00
C GLY A 358 -19.83 -0.13 1.68
N ILE A 359 -20.11 0.73 0.69
CA ILE A 359 -21.48 1.00 0.25
C ILE A 359 -22.15 -0.26 -0.30
N LEU A 360 -21.45 -0.99 -1.15
CA LEU A 360 -21.95 -2.24 -1.73
C LEU A 360 -22.19 -3.30 -0.67
N PHE A 361 -21.34 -3.35 0.35
CA PHE A 361 -21.48 -4.27 1.49
C PHE A 361 -22.76 -4.01 2.29
N ASP A 362 -23.09 -2.76 2.54
CA ASP A 362 -24.31 -2.39 3.26
C ASP A 362 -25.60 -2.76 2.46
N ILE A 363 -25.52 -2.78 1.12
CA ILE A 363 -26.62 -3.23 0.28
C ILE A 363 -26.74 -4.77 0.31
N ASN A 364 -25.64 -5.46 0.08
CA ASN A 364 -25.52 -6.92 0.15
C ASN A 364 -24.07 -7.33 0.36
N ILE A 365 -23.84 -8.22 1.31
CA ILE A 365 -22.50 -8.67 1.70
C ILE A 365 -21.69 -9.30 0.56
N ASN A 366 -22.33 -9.82 -0.50
CA ASN A 366 -21.66 -10.41 -1.66
C ASN A 366 -21.34 -9.37 -2.75
N PHE A 367 -22.03 -8.22 -2.80
CA PHE A 367 -21.88 -7.26 -3.89
C PHE A 367 -20.46 -6.72 -4.08
N PRO A 368 -19.66 -6.43 -3.02
CA PRO A 368 -18.28 -6.00 -3.20
C PRO A 368 -17.43 -6.98 -4.00
N PHE A 369 -17.61 -8.30 -3.75
CA PHE A 369 -16.85 -9.34 -4.43
C PHE A 369 -17.30 -9.50 -5.88
N LEU A 370 -18.61 -9.46 -6.15
CA LEU A 370 -19.15 -9.46 -7.51
C LEU A 370 -18.65 -8.26 -8.31
N PHE A 371 -18.65 -7.09 -7.69
CA PHE A 371 -18.17 -5.87 -8.33
C PHE A 371 -16.66 -5.90 -8.59
N ALA A 372 -15.85 -6.37 -7.62
CA ALA A 372 -14.42 -6.57 -7.82
C ALA A 372 -14.13 -7.53 -8.98
N GLY A 373 -14.88 -8.64 -9.07
CA GLY A 373 -14.78 -9.58 -10.17
C GLY A 373 -15.07 -8.92 -11.53
N VAL A 374 -16.14 -8.12 -11.62
CA VAL A 374 -16.49 -7.37 -12.85
C VAL A 374 -15.37 -6.37 -13.21
N VAL A 375 -14.86 -5.62 -12.25
CA VAL A 375 -13.76 -4.65 -12.47
C VAL A 375 -12.51 -5.35 -12.98
N MET A 376 -12.17 -6.55 -12.47
CA MET A 376 -11.05 -7.36 -12.97
C MET A 376 -11.28 -7.85 -14.40
N ILE A 377 -12.52 -8.25 -14.77
CA ILE A 377 -12.86 -8.63 -16.14
C ILE A 377 -12.72 -7.43 -17.09
N VAL A 378 -13.15 -6.24 -16.67
CA VAL A 378 -12.91 -5.00 -17.44
C VAL A 378 -11.42 -4.74 -17.61
N GLY A 379 -10.63 -4.88 -16.52
CA GLY A 379 -9.16 -4.79 -16.58
C GLY A 379 -8.57 -5.80 -17.57
N LEU A 380 -9.03 -7.04 -17.58
CA LEU A 380 -8.63 -8.07 -18.54
C LEU A 380 -8.94 -7.64 -19.98
N GLY A 381 -10.16 -7.15 -20.25
CA GLY A 381 -10.55 -6.63 -21.57
C GLY A 381 -9.63 -5.50 -22.04
N LEU A 382 -9.25 -4.58 -21.14
CA LEU A 382 -8.30 -3.51 -21.46
C LEU A 382 -6.91 -4.07 -21.82
N THR A 383 -6.45 -5.15 -21.18
CA THR A 383 -5.17 -5.78 -21.55
C THR A 383 -5.18 -6.40 -22.93
N MET A 384 -6.33 -6.83 -23.45
CA MET A 384 -6.46 -7.39 -24.79
C MET A 384 -6.29 -6.32 -25.88
N ILE A 385 -6.82 -5.12 -25.63
CA ILE A 385 -6.70 -3.97 -26.52
C ILE A 385 -5.28 -3.34 -26.45
N TRP A 386 -4.57 -3.63 -25.37
CA TRP A 386 -3.24 -3.09 -25.13
C TRP A 386 -2.22 -3.68 -26.09
N LYS A 387 -1.79 -2.88 -27.06
CA LYS A 387 -0.77 -3.27 -28.03
C LYS A 387 0.62 -3.17 -27.36
N GLU A 388 1.31 -4.29 -27.22
CA GLU A 388 2.72 -4.30 -26.95
C GLU A 388 3.44 -3.69 -28.17
N LYS A 389 4.33 -2.70 -27.94
CA LYS A 389 5.28 -2.35 -28.96
C LYS A 389 6.32 -3.44 -29.07
N ALA A 390 6.45 -4.00 -30.26
CA ALA A 390 7.56 -4.85 -30.62
C ALA A 390 8.88 -4.12 -30.32
N ASP A 391 9.86 -4.86 -29.81
CA ASP A 391 11.15 -4.45 -29.34
C ASP A 391 11.78 -3.27 -30.08
N GLY A 392 12.25 -2.27 -29.31
CA GLY A 392 13.40 -1.44 -29.71
C GLY A 392 13.14 -0.03 -30.26
N VAL A 393 11.94 0.55 -30.23
CA VAL A 393 11.76 1.94 -30.67
C VAL A 393 11.66 2.90 -29.48
N VAL A 394 12.81 3.49 -29.13
CA VAL A 394 12.88 4.69 -28.31
C VAL A 394 12.21 5.82 -29.10
N TYR A 395 11.01 6.28 -28.71
CA TYR A 395 10.47 7.52 -29.24
C TYR A 395 11.28 8.69 -28.71
N ASP A 396 12.07 9.28 -29.60
CA ASP A 396 12.62 10.61 -29.40
C ASP A 396 11.47 11.63 -29.53
N VAL A 397 11.00 12.14 -28.40
CA VAL A 397 9.91 13.15 -28.34
C VAL A 397 10.48 14.56 -28.57
N SER A 398 11.73 14.67 -29.04
CA SER A 398 12.37 15.97 -29.30
C SER A 398 11.94 16.64 -30.61
N ASN A 399 11.17 15.97 -31.48
CA ASN A 399 10.82 16.48 -32.82
C ASN A 399 9.33 16.78 -33.01
N ASN A 400 8.64 17.43 -32.07
CA ASN A 400 7.37 18.10 -32.35
C ASN A 400 7.23 19.34 -31.45
N THR A 401 8.08 20.32 -31.72
CA THR A 401 7.81 21.72 -31.40
C THR A 401 7.89 22.47 -32.73
N ASP A 402 6.77 22.53 -33.41
CA ASP A 402 6.40 23.65 -34.31
C ASP A 402 5.04 24.18 -33.88
#